data_e84a90cb261b723b85f946b85a29c19b
#
_entry.id   e84a90cb261b723b85f946b85a29c19b
#
_cell.length_a   1.000
_cell.length_b   1.000
_cell.length_c   1.000
_cell.angle_alpha   90.00
_cell.angle_beta   90.00
_cell.angle_gamma   90.00
#
_symmetry.space_group_name_H-M   'P 1'
#
loop_
_entity.id
_entity.type
_entity.pdbx_description
1 polymer ?
#
loop_
_entity_poly.entity_id
_entity_poly.type
_entity_poly.pdbx_seq_one_letter_code
_entity_poly.pdbx_strand_id
1 'polypeptide(L)'
;MITDNINSLKTVVCFGDSITRALLVSASYIEPLEKRLGSRYRFVNLGVNNDLTYNLLRRMDDLVAEKPDIVFVLIGTNDVTFSMSLWGGLYVIPRKRLPRWPSLDWAYANLRAIIRRIKDKTGAVVAVGSIPVLGEALKSAPMQRVRRYNAQVMKIAQQENAHYIPVFERMERYLRDEVDGSGRPFRGSVRLMLRLAARRIIFSESFETFSARQGFNLLTDGVHLNSIGAGLIADELENFLRAQPS
;
A
#
# COMPACT_ATOMS: atom_id res chain seq x y z
N MET A 1 41.40 1.05 -22.40
CA MET A 1 39.94 0.92 -22.65
C MET A 1 39.28 0.87 -21.31
N ILE A 2 38.80 2.01 -20.84
CA ILE A 2 37.98 2.14 -19.64
C ILE A 2 36.57 1.84 -20.10
N THR A 3 36.11 0.62 -19.90
CA THR A 3 34.69 0.28 -20.05
C THR A 3 33.94 0.98 -18.93
N ASP A 4 33.28 2.08 -19.24
CA ASP A 4 32.31 2.73 -18.39
C ASP A 4 31.26 1.68 -17.99
N ASN A 5 31.38 1.22 -16.77
CA ASN A 5 30.37 0.44 -16.09
C ASN A 5 29.21 1.42 -15.80
N ILE A 6 28.36 1.65 -16.80
CA ILE A 6 27.11 2.36 -16.61
C ILE A 6 26.30 1.46 -15.69
N ASN A 7 26.40 1.77 -14.40
CA ASN A 7 25.63 1.10 -13.35
C ASN A 7 24.14 1.39 -13.69
N SER A 8 23.50 0.46 -14.40
CA SER A 8 22.09 0.60 -14.74
C SER A 8 21.30 0.63 -13.43
N LEU A 9 20.45 1.67 -13.27
CA LEU A 9 19.61 1.83 -12.09
C LEU A 9 18.80 0.55 -11.85
N LYS A 10 18.83 0.02 -10.62
CA LYS A 10 17.98 -1.10 -10.24
C LYS A 10 16.51 -0.67 -10.29
N THR A 11 15.67 -1.49 -10.89
CA THR A 11 14.23 -1.21 -11.03
C THR A 11 13.47 -1.71 -9.81
N VAL A 12 12.82 -0.78 -9.12
CA VAL A 12 11.89 -1.06 -8.00
C VAL A 12 10.46 -0.89 -8.49
N VAL A 13 9.71 -1.98 -8.58
CA VAL A 13 8.29 -1.92 -8.93
C VAL A 13 7.45 -1.88 -7.66
N CYS A 14 6.66 -0.82 -7.49
CA CYS A 14 5.66 -0.69 -6.44
C CYS A 14 4.32 -1.23 -6.97
N PHE A 15 3.93 -2.40 -6.49
CA PHE A 15 2.79 -3.18 -6.97
C PHE A 15 1.68 -3.21 -5.94
N GLY A 16 0.56 -2.51 -6.19
CA GLY A 16 -0.46 -2.32 -5.17
C GLY A 16 -1.78 -1.75 -5.68
N ASP A 17 -2.53 -1.17 -4.77
CA ASP A 17 -3.85 -0.59 -4.99
C ASP A 17 -3.84 0.95 -5.11
N SER A 18 -4.91 1.62 -4.63
CA SER A 18 -5.03 3.08 -4.64
C SER A 18 -4.00 3.79 -3.78
N ILE A 19 -3.49 3.15 -2.73
CA ILE A 19 -2.46 3.72 -1.86
C ILE A 19 -1.14 3.83 -2.63
N THR A 20 -0.80 2.82 -3.41
CA THR A 20 0.37 2.84 -4.30
C THR A 20 0.14 3.81 -5.48
N ARG A 21 -1.05 3.83 -6.07
CA ARG A 21 -1.36 4.72 -7.19
C ARG A 21 -1.27 6.20 -6.83
N ALA A 22 -1.67 6.57 -5.63
CA ALA A 22 -1.57 7.91 -5.05
C ALA A 22 -2.12 9.03 -5.95
N LEU A 23 -3.35 8.85 -6.48
CA LEU A 23 -4.06 9.90 -7.21
C LEU A 23 -4.97 10.68 -6.26
N LEU A 24 -5.31 11.91 -6.61
CA LEU A 24 -6.27 12.87 -6.04
C LEU A 24 -6.64 12.76 -4.54
N VAL A 25 -6.66 11.57 -3.98
CA VAL A 25 -7.13 11.29 -2.61
C VAL A 25 -6.05 10.75 -1.67
N SER A 26 -4.86 10.45 -2.18
CA SER A 26 -3.72 9.93 -1.41
C SER A 26 -2.43 10.64 -1.79
N ALA A 27 -1.59 10.96 -0.82
CA ALA A 27 -0.21 11.36 -1.07
C ALA A 27 0.62 10.15 -1.54
N SER A 28 1.65 10.42 -2.34
CA SER A 28 2.55 9.40 -2.85
C SER A 28 3.67 9.09 -1.86
N TYR A 29 3.89 7.81 -1.57
CA TYR A 29 5.09 7.36 -0.86
C TYR A 29 6.28 7.13 -1.81
N ILE A 30 6.05 7.09 -3.13
CA ILE A 30 7.09 6.88 -4.15
C ILE A 30 7.85 8.17 -4.42
N GLU A 31 7.18 9.32 -4.51
CA GLU A 31 7.83 10.61 -4.76
C GLU A 31 8.98 10.97 -3.80
N PRO A 32 8.83 10.78 -2.46
CA PRO A 32 9.97 10.97 -1.55
C PRO A 32 11.13 10.01 -1.81
N LEU A 33 10.83 8.75 -2.20
CA LEU A 33 11.85 7.76 -2.53
C LEU A 33 12.61 8.10 -3.80
N GLU A 34 11.92 8.56 -4.84
CA GLU A 34 12.54 9.05 -6.07
C GLU A 34 13.50 10.21 -5.80
N LYS A 35 13.09 11.15 -4.94
CA LYS A 35 13.95 12.29 -4.54
C LYS A 35 15.20 11.85 -3.76
N ARG A 36 15.09 10.83 -2.90
CA ARG A 36 16.16 10.39 -2.00
C ARG A 36 17.05 9.33 -2.62
N LEU A 37 16.52 8.48 -3.49
CA LEU A 37 17.17 7.27 -3.99
C LEU A 37 17.18 7.15 -5.52
N GLY A 38 16.72 8.16 -6.27
CA GLY A 38 16.62 8.13 -7.73
C GLY A 38 17.96 8.00 -8.47
N SER A 39 19.10 8.23 -7.77
CA SER A 39 20.43 7.96 -8.30
C SER A 39 20.83 6.47 -8.28
N ARG A 40 20.10 5.62 -7.51
CA ARG A 40 20.35 4.16 -7.39
C ARG A 40 19.23 3.33 -7.95
N TYR A 41 17.99 3.83 -7.91
CA TYR A 41 16.78 3.09 -8.25
C TYR A 41 15.89 3.85 -9.22
N ARG A 42 15.35 3.13 -10.21
CA ARG A 42 14.21 3.55 -11.01
C ARG A 42 12.94 3.02 -10.35
N PHE A 43 12.05 3.88 -9.94
CA PHE A 43 10.77 3.48 -9.38
C PHE A 43 9.69 3.38 -10.45
N VAL A 44 8.88 2.32 -10.39
CA VAL A 44 7.75 2.11 -11.28
C VAL A 44 6.49 1.92 -10.44
N ASN A 45 5.49 2.76 -10.68
CA ASN A 45 4.22 2.72 -9.98
C ASN A 45 3.21 1.86 -10.74
N LEU A 46 2.94 0.66 -10.26
CA LEU A 46 1.89 -0.22 -10.76
C LEU A 46 0.70 -0.31 -9.78
N GLY A 47 0.32 0.80 -9.19
CA GLY A 47 -0.88 0.92 -8.36
C GLY A 47 -2.15 1.04 -9.20
N VAL A 48 -3.23 0.31 -8.84
CA VAL A 48 -4.55 0.42 -9.49
C VAL A 48 -5.65 0.54 -8.46
N ASN A 49 -6.50 1.57 -8.60
CA ASN A 49 -7.57 1.85 -7.64
C ASN A 49 -8.49 0.64 -7.43
N ASN A 50 -8.84 0.42 -6.15
CA ASN A 50 -9.73 -0.65 -5.70
C ASN A 50 -9.27 -2.08 -6.02
N ASP A 51 -7.99 -2.31 -6.40
CA ASP A 51 -7.50 -3.66 -6.59
C ASP A 51 -7.49 -4.43 -5.27
N LEU A 52 -7.93 -5.68 -5.35
CA LEU A 52 -7.74 -6.70 -4.34
C LEU A 52 -6.52 -7.56 -4.73
N THR A 53 -6.08 -8.41 -3.82
CA THR A 53 -5.02 -9.40 -4.09
C THR A 53 -5.28 -10.22 -5.36
N TYR A 54 -6.53 -10.59 -5.62
CA TYR A 54 -6.94 -11.28 -6.85
C TYR A 54 -6.63 -10.48 -8.12
N ASN A 55 -6.86 -9.17 -8.11
CA ASN A 55 -6.62 -8.33 -9.27
C ASN A 55 -5.12 -8.19 -9.56
N LEU A 56 -4.27 -8.04 -8.52
CA LEU A 56 -2.83 -8.07 -8.69
C LEU A 56 -2.35 -9.36 -9.35
N LEU A 57 -2.88 -10.50 -8.89
CA LEU A 57 -2.53 -11.81 -9.44
C LEU A 57 -2.87 -11.92 -10.93
N ARG A 58 -3.90 -11.24 -11.40
CA ARG A 58 -4.33 -11.25 -12.81
C ARG A 58 -3.51 -10.34 -13.73
N ARG A 59 -2.81 -9.35 -13.19
CA ARG A 59 -2.00 -8.44 -13.98
C ARG A 59 -0.49 -8.58 -13.73
N MET A 60 -0.08 -9.84 -13.44
CA MET A 60 1.33 -10.17 -13.26
C MET A 60 2.18 -9.90 -14.50
N ASP A 61 1.59 -9.96 -15.69
CA ASP A 61 2.33 -9.71 -16.93
C ASP A 61 2.76 -8.23 -17.04
N ASP A 62 1.96 -7.29 -16.52
CA ASP A 62 2.36 -5.87 -16.42
C ASP A 62 3.62 -5.71 -15.57
N LEU A 63 3.70 -6.43 -14.45
CA LEU A 63 4.86 -6.41 -13.56
C LEU A 63 6.09 -7.04 -14.21
N VAL A 64 5.92 -8.19 -14.88
CA VAL A 64 7.02 -8.91 -15.54
C VAL A 64 7.61 -8.07 -16.69
N ALA A 65 6.79 -7.32 -17.40
CA ALA A 65 7.23 -6.43 -18.50
C ALA A 65 8.21 -5.34 -18.02
N GLU A 66 8.13 -4.92 -16.76
CA GLU A 66 9.02 -3.91 -16.18
C GLU A 66 10.42 -4.46 -15.82
N LYS A 67 10.63 -5.76 -15.88
CA LYS A 67 11.90 -6.43 -15.54
C LYS A 67 12.45 -5.96 -14.18
N PRO A 68 11.69 -6.14 -13.08
CA PRO A 68 12.06 -5.62 -11.78
C PRO A 68 13.26 -6.34 -11.18
N ASP A 69 14.14 -5.59 -10.49
CA ASP A 69 15.14 -6.13 -9.56
C ASP A 69 14.54 -6.34 -8.18
N ILE A 70 13.62 -5.45 -7.79
CA ILE A 70 12.93 -5.46 -6.51
C ILE A 70 11.44 -5.20 -6.75
N VAL A 71 10.57 -5.94 -6.06
CA VAL A 71 9.12 -5.70 -6.08
C VAL A 71 8.64 -5.43 -4.66
N PHE A 72 8.09 -4.24 -4.44
CA PHE A 72 7.37 -3.90 -3.22
C PHE A 72 5.87 -4.12 -3.42
N VAL A 73 5.32 -5.12 -2.74
CA VAL A 73 3.89 -5.45 -2.78
C VAL A 73 3.19 -4.82 -1.60
N LEU A 74 2.26 -3.90 -1.85
CA LEU A 74 1.42 -3.26 -0.84
C LEU A 74 -0.05 -3.42 -1.23
N ILE A 75 -0.69 -4.47 -0.70
CA ILE A 75 -2.03 -4.89 -1.10
C ILE A 75 -2.79 -5.55 0.05
N GLY A 76 -4.11 -5.45 0.04
CA GLY A 76 -5.00 -6.08 1.00
C GLY A 76 -5.95 -5.14 1.71
N THR A 77 -5.74 -3.83 1.63
CA THR A 77 -6.65 -2.83 2.21
C THR A 77 -8.06 -3.01 1.68
N ASN A 78 -8.21 -3.26 0.38
CA ASN A 78 -9.51 -3.50 -0.25
C ASN A 78 -10.07 -4.89 0.09
N ASP A 79 -9.23 -5.91 0.23
CA ASP A 79 -9.67 -7.25 0.69
C ASP A 79 -10.26 -7.15 2.11
N VAL A 80 -9.61 -6.41 3.00
CA VAL A 80 -10.10 -6.16 4.36
C VAL A 80 -11.39 -5.37 4.33
N THR A 81 -11.43 -4.21 3.65
CA THR A 81 -12.57 -3.28 3.68
C THR A 81 -13.82 -3.86 3.02
N PHE A 82 -13.70 -4.44 1.83
CA PHE A 82 -14.86 -4.99 1.10
C PHE A 82 -15.39 -6.29 1.69
N SER A 83 -14.57 -7.05 2.43
CA SER A 83 -15.04 -8.22 3.17
C SER A 83 -15.77 -7.89 4.48
N MET A 84 -15.77 -6.62 4.93
CA MET A 84 -16.40 -6.19 6.18
C MET A 84 -17.91 -5.94 6.06
N SER A 85 -18.43 -5.74 4.84
CA SER A 85 -19.83 -5.42 4.64
C SER A 85 -20.41 -6.04 3.37
N LEU A 86 -21.72 -6.36 3.44
CA LEU A 86 -22.48 -6.84 2.26
C LEU A 86 -22.41 -5.84 1.11
N TRP A 87 -22.62 -4.56 1.42
CA TRP A 87 -22.59 -3.47 0.41
C TRP A 87 -21.22 -3.31 -0.23
N GLY A 88 -20.15 -3.49 0.53
CA GLY A 88 -18.78 -3.46 0.00
C GLY A 88 -18.55 -4.57 -1.02
N GLY A 89 -18.96 -5.80 -0.70
CA GLY A 89 -18.87 -6.92 -1.63
C GLY A 89 -19.72 -6.71 -2.88
N LEU A 90 -20.99 -6.33 -2.75
CA LEU A 90 -21.87 -6.02 -3.89
C LEU A 90 -21.31 -4.92 -4.79
N TYR A 91 -20.65 -3.93 -4.22
CA TYR A 91 -20.01 -2.85 -4.98
C TYR A 91 -18.79 -3.34 -5.77
N VAL A 92 -17.91 -4.13 -5.14
CA VAL A 92 -16.60 -4.45 -5.72
C VAL A 92 -16.63 -5.62 -6.70
N ILE A 93 -17.50 -6.63 -6.48
CA ILE A 93 -17.56 -7.83 -7.30
C ILE A 93 -17.72 -7.51 -8.79
N PRO A 94 -18.75 -6.76 -9.25
CA PRO A 94 -18.91 -6.46 -10.66
C PRO A 94 -17.82 -5.52 -11.20
N ARG A 95 -17.36 -4.54 -10.40
CA ARG A 95 -16.35 -3.55 -10.81
C ARG A 95 -14.97 -4.16 -11.02
N LYS A 96 -14.62 -5.10 -10.19
CA LYS A 96 -13.31 -5.78 -10.24
C LYS A 96 -13.39 -7.18 -10.85
N ARG A 97 -14.56 -7.56 -11.37
CA ARG A 97 -14.80 -8.88 -12.01
C ARG A 97 -14.33 -10.02 -11.11
N LEU A 98 -14.71 -9.95 -9.82
CA LEU A 98 -14.33 -10.98 -8.87
C LEU A 98 -15.17 -12.25 -9.14
N PRO A 99 -14.56 -13.46 -9.15
CA PRO A 99 -15.26 -14.70 -9.40
C PRO A 99 -16.06 -15.20 -8.17
N ARG A 100 -15.82 -14.59 -7.00
CA ARG A 100 -16.43 -14.97 -5.73
C ARG A 100 -16.42 -13.81 -4.74
N TRP A 101 -17.10 -14.02 -3.61
CA TRP A 101 -17.12 -13.03 -2.52
C TRP A 101 -15.72 -12.82 -1.93
N PRO A 102 -15.29 -11.57 -1.65
CA PRO A 102 -14.00 -11.31 -1.01
C PRO A 102 -13.96 -11.90 0.40
N SER A 103 -12.89 -12.62 0.70
CA SER A 103 -12.60 -13.16 2.02
C SER A 103 -11.11 -13.06 2.34
N LEU A 104 -10.76 -13.03 3.64
CA LEU A 104 -9.36 -12.93 4.03
C LEU A 104 -8.56 -14.19 3.67
N ASP A 105 -9.16 -15.39 3.76
CA ASP A 105 -8.48 -16.63 3.38
C ASP A 105 -8.14 -16.66 1.88
N TRP A 106 -9.05 -16.13 1.06
CA TRP A 106 -8.77 -15.96 -0.36
C TRP A 106 -7.69 -14.94 -0.64
N ALA A 107 -7.69 -13.83 0.11
CA ALA A 107 -6.63 -12.83 0.03
C ALA A 107 -5.25 -13.41 0.40
N TYR A 108 -5.18 -14.22 1.44
CA TYR A 108 -3.94 -14.89 1.86
C TYR A 108 -3.45 -15.88 0.81
N ALA A 109 -4.34 -16.67 0.22
CA ALA A 109 -4.00 -17.58 -0.87
C ALA A 109 -3.45 -16.84 -2.10
N ASN A 110 -4.11 -15.73 -2.47
CA ASN A 110 -3.66 -14.89 -3.58
C ASN A 110 -2.30 -14.24 -3.28
N LEU A 111 -2.08 -13.74 -2.06
CA LEU A 111 -0.79 -13.12 -1.68
C LEU A 111 0.37 -14.12 -1.81
N ARG A 112 0.17 -15.35 -1.33
CA ARG A 112 1.17 -16.43 -1.55
C ARG A 112 1.46 -16.66 -3.02
N ALA A 113 0.40 -16.76 -3.83
CA ALA A 113 0.55 -16.97 -5.26
C ALA A 113 1.26 -15.78 -5.96
N ILE A 114 0.99 -14.54 -5.52
CA ILE A 114 1.68 -13.35 -6.01
C ILE A 114 3.19 -13.45 -5.72
N ILE A 115 3.58 -13.70 -4.47
CA ILE A 115 4.99 -13.78 -4.07
C ILE A 115 5.72 -14.86 -4.88
N ARG A 116 5.15 -16.07 -4.97
CA ARG A 116 5.72 -17.18 -5.74
C ARG A 116 5.89 -16.83 -7.20
N ARG A 117 4.82 -16.28 -7.83
CA ARG A 117 4.88 -15.91 -9.26
C ARG A 117 5.87 -14.80 -9.57
N ILE A 118 6.03 -13.81 -8.66
CA ILE A 118 7.06 -12.79 -8.83
C ILE A 118 8.43 -13.45 -8.87
N LYS A 119 8.74 -14.29 -7.89
CA LYS A 119 10.03 -14.99 -7.82
C LYS A 119 10.27 -15.88 -9.04
N ASP A 120 9.29 -16.68 -9.41
CA ASP A 120 9.41 -17.64 -10.52
C ASP A 120 9.57 -16.95 -11.88
N LYS A 121 8.88 -15.81 -12.09
CA LYS A 121 8.87 -15.14 -13.40
C LYS A 121 9.96 -14.07 -13.56
N THR A 122 10.46 -13.49 -12.48
CA THR A 122 11.37 -12.34 -12.56
C THR A 122 12.70 -12.55 -11.85
N GLY A 123 12.78 -13.44 -10.87
CA GLY A 123 13.92 -13.54 -9.98
C GLY A 123 14.12 -12.36 -9.02
N ALA A 124 13.19 -11.39 -9.01
CA ALA A 124 13.28 -10.18 -8.21
C ALA A 124 13.26 -10.47 -6.71
N VAL A 125 13.92 -9.59 -5.95
CA VAL A 125 13.74 -9.54 -4.49
C VAL A 125 12.34 -9.06 -4.17
N VAL A 126 11.60 -9.83 -3.36
CA VAL A 126 10.22 -9.49 -3.00
C VAL A 126 10.15 -8.92 -1.60
N ALA A 127 9.61 -7.73 -1.46
CA ALA A 127 9.25 -7.09 -0.21
C ALA A 127 7.73 -6.94 -0.12
N VAL A 128 7.15 -7.31 1.02
CA VAL A 128 5.70 -7.24 1.25
C VAL A 128 5.43 -6.32 2.42
N GLY A 129 4.71 -5.23 2.17
CA GLY A 129 4.28 -4.30 3.21
C GLY A 129 3.06 -4.82 3.98
N SER A 130 3.04 -4.64 5.31
CA SER A 130 1.78 -4.66 6.04
C SER A 130 0.88 -3.53 5.52
N ILE A 131 -0.42 -3.79 5.39
CA ILE A 131 -1.35 -2.73 4.96
C ILE A 131 -1.43 -1.63 6.01
N PRO A 132 -1.58 -0.35 5.60
CA PRO A 132 -1.71 0.77 6.51
C PRO A 132 -2.87 0.66 7.50
N VAL A 133 -2.91 1.56 8.44
CA VAL A 133 -4.02 1.69 9.40
C VAL A 133 -5.34 1.97 8.68
N LEU A 134 -6.46 1.50 9.25
CA LEU A 134 -7.80 1.71 8.75
C LEU A 134 -8.61 2.54 9.77
N GLY A 135 -8.76 3.83 9.49
CA GLY A 135 -9.05 4.82 10.51
C GLY A 135 -7.87 4.98 11.46
N GLU A 136 -8.02 5.81 12.51
CA GLU A 136 -6.93 6.12 13.44
C GLU A 136 -7.28 5.78 14.90
N ALA A 137 -8.48 5.26 15.15
CA ALA A 137 -8.86 4.76 16.47
C ALA A 137 -8.26 3.37 16.73
N LEU A 138 -7.17 3.29 17.49
CA LEU A 138 -6.39 2.06 17.70
C LEU A 138 -7.18 0.89 18.28
N LYS A 139 -8.23 1.17 19.08
CA LYS A 139 -9.08 0.14 19.71
C LYS A 139 -10.29 -0.27 18.86
N SER A 140 -10.49 0.31 17.69
CA SER A 140 -11.65 0.04 16.82
C SER A 140 -11.64 -1.37 16.23
N ALA A 141 -12.82 -1.92 15.93
CA ALA A 141 -12.94 -3.23 15.29
C ALA A 141 -12.27 -3.30 13.90
N PRO A 142 -12.35 -2.27 13.02
CA PRO A 142 -11.59 -2.23 11.78
C PRO A 142 -10.08 -2.34 12.01
N MET A 143 -9.53 -1.61 12.99
CA MET A 143 -8.10 -1.66 13.33
C MET A 143 -7.67 -3.04 13.80
N GLN A 144 -8.47 -3.71 14.65
CA GLN A 144 -8.19 -5.08 15.09
C GLN A 144 -8.21 -6.07 13.91
N ARG A 145 -9.05 -5.83 12.91
CA ARG A 145 -9.08 -6.65 11.70
C ARG A 145 -7.83 -6.45 10.85
N VAL A 146 -7.34 -5.21 10.71
CA VAL A 146 -6.06 -4.90 10.06
C VAL A 146 -4.90 -5.60 10.78
N ARG A 147 -4.83 -5.55 12.12
CA ARG A 147 -3.78 -6.26 12.89
C ARG A 147 -3.79 -7.76 12.59
N ARG A 148 -4.97 -8.39 12.59
CA ARG A 148 -5.09 -9.82 12.27
C ARG A 148 -4.66 -10.13 10.84
N TYR A 149 -5.03 -9.28 9.89
CA TYR A 149 -4.59 -9.41 8.51
C TYR A 149 -3.06 -9.32 8.40
N ASN A 150 -2.46 -8.28 8.96
CA ASN A 150 -1.02 -8.05 8.90
C ASN A 150 -0.19 -9.13 9.60
N ALA A 151 -0.69 -9.68 10.70
CA ALA A 151 -0.06 -10.83 11.36
C ALA A 151 0.03 -12.07 10.42
N GLN A 152 -0.95 -12.27 9.55
CA GLN A 152 -0.89 -13.33 8.53
C GLN A 152 0.01 -12.94 7.36
N VAL A 153 0.02 -11.67 6.94
CA VAL A 153 0.95 -11.17 5.92
C VAL A 153 2.40 -11.40 6.34
N MET A 154 2.75 -11.09 7.58
CA MET A 154 4.09 -11.36 8.14
C MET A 154 4.45 -12.84 8.05
N LYS A 155 3.54 -13.73 8.50
CA LYS A 155 3.75 -15.19 8.42
C LYS A 155 3.94 -15.67 6.98
N ILE A 156 3.12 -15.14 6.06
CA ILE A 156 3.22 -15.49 4.63
C ILE A 156 4.56 -15.02 4.06
N ALA A 157 4.98 -13.79 4.36
CA ALA A 157 6.27 -13.28 3.91
C ALA A 157 7.44 -14.18 4.38
N GLN A 158 7.42 -14.57 5.66
CA GLN A 158 8.41 -15.50 6.23
C GLN A 158 8.38 -16.87 5.55
N GLN A 159 7.20 -17.48 5.38
CA GLN A 159 7.03 -18.79 4.75
C GLN A 159 7.47 -18.82 3.29
N GLU A 160 7.27 -17.72 2.59
CA GLU A 160 7.62 -17.58 1.17
C GLU A 160 9.01 -16.92 0.98
N ASN A 161 9.84 -16.78 2.05
CA ASN A 161 11.15 -16.12 2.01
C ASN A 161 11.13 -14.74 1.33
N ALA A 162 10.10 -13.93 1.61
CA ALA A 162 9.99 -12.53 1.20
C ALA A 162 10.32 -11.61 2.38
N HIS A 163 10.80 -10.41 2.10
CA HIS A 163 11.04 -9.40 3.12
C HIS A 163 9.72 -8.79 3.59
N TYR A 164 9.52 -8.68 4.90
CA TYR A 164 8.37 -7.99 5.48
C TYR A 164 8.72 -6.54 5.79
N ILE A 165 7.91 -5.60 5.33
CA ILE A 165 8.08 -4.17 5.60
C ILE A 165 7.00 -3.74 6.60
N PRO A 166 7.36 -3.28 7.82
CA PRO A 166 6.45 -3.07 8.93
C PRO A 166 5.73 -1.71 8.88
N VAL A 167 5.00 -1.46 7.78
CA VAL A 167 4.26 -0.20 7.53
C VAL A 167 3.22 0.07 8.62
N PHE A 168 2.40 -0.93 8.93
CA PHE A 168 1.35 -0.83 9.95
C PHE A 168 1.93 -0.53 11.31
N GLU A 169 2.96 -1.26 11.70
CA GLU A 169 3.60 -1.16 13.01
C GLU A 169 4.23 0.23 13.20
N ARG A 170 4.77 0.79 12.14
CA ARG A 170 5.31 2.16 12.12
C ARG A 170 4.20 3.21 12.32
N MET A 171 3.08 3.05 11.59
CA MET A 171 1.92 3.94 11.72
C MET A 171 1.23 3.79 13.07
N GLU A 172 1.06 2.57 13.56
CA GLU A 172 0.46 2.31 14.87
C GLU A 172 1.28 2.93 15.99
N ARG A 173 2.62 2.84 15.91
CA ARG A 173 3.52 3.50 16.86
C ARG A 173 3.33 5.01 16.83
N TYR A 174 3.35 5.62 15.64
CA TYR A 174 3.11 7.05 15.49
C TYR A 174 1.79 7.49 16.14
N LEU A 175 0.69 6.79 15.85
CA LEU A 175 -0.62 7.12 16.42
C LEU A 175 -0.66 6.95 17.94
N ARG A 176 0.07 5.99 18.49
CA ARG A 176 0.12 5.77 19.95
C ARG A 176 0.97 6.81 20.65
N ASP A 177 2.13 7.13 20.10
CA ASP A 177 3.17 7.91 20.76
C ASP A 177 2.98 9.42 20.54
N GLU A 178 2.47 9.82 19.35
CA GLU A 178 2.31 11.23 18.97
C GLU A 178 0.87 11.75 19.04
N VAL A 179 -0.13 10.85 19.09
CA VAL A 179 -1.56 11.20 18.95
C VAL A 179 -2.44 10.58 20.06
N ASP A 180 -1.85 9.90 21.05
CA ASP A 180 -2.55 9.16 22.13
C ASP A 180 -3.49 8.01 21.69
N GLY A 181 -3.59 7.73 20.39
CA GLY A 181 -4.39 6.63 19.84
C GLY A 181 -5.90 6.83 19.87
N SER A 182 -6.40 8.03 20.20
CA SER A 182 -7.82 8.37 20.29
C SER A 182 -8.45 8.85 18.96
N GLY A 183 -7.70 8.73 17.85
CA GLY A 183 -8.08 9.22 16.53
C GLY A 183 -9.42 8.70 15.98
N ARG A 184 -9.85 9.21 14.82
CA ARG A 184 -11.15 8.87 14.21
C ARG A 184 -11.21 7.41 13.77
N PRO A 185 -12.28 6.66 14.11
CA PRO A 185 -12.48 5.30 13.59
C PRO A 185 -12.80 5.34 12.09
N PHE A 186 -12.48 4.26 11.40
CA PHE A 186 -12.94 4.04 10.03
C PHE A 186 -14.47 3.93 9.99
N ARG A 187 -15.10 4.73 9.12
CA ARG A 187 -16.56 4.70 8.91
C ARG A 187 -16.97 4.43 7.48
N GLY A 188 -16.00 4.19 6.57
CA GLY A 188 -16.23 3.97 5.14
C GLY A 188 -16.92 5.17 4.50
N SER A 189 -16.19 6.11 3.90
CA SER A 189 -16.83 7.34 3.43
C SER A 189 -16.44 7.68 1.99
N VAL A 190 -17.19 7.13 1.05
CA VAL A 190 -17.17 7.59 -0.35
C VAL A 190 -17.43 9.10 -0.44
N ARG A 191 -18.31 9.64 0.43
CA ARG A 191 -18.59 11.08 0.49
C ARG A 191 -17.33 11.89 0.85
N LEU A 192 -16.53 11.40 1.77
CA LEU A 192 -15.31 12.10 2.20
C LEU A 192 -14.26 12.09 1.09
N MET A 193 -14.11 10.96 0.41
CA MET A 193 -13.23 10.83 -0.76
C MET A 193 -13.65 11.78 -1.90
N LEU A 194 -14.95 11.86 -2.21
CA LEU A 194 -15.46 12.78 -3.24
C LEU A 194 -15.25 14.25 -2.85
N ARG A 195 -15.45 14.58 -1.56
CA ARG A 195 -15.18 15.94 -1.04
C ARG A 195 -13.70 16.29 -1.18
N LEU A 196 -12.80 15.39 -0.82
CA LEU A 196 -11.35 15.61 -0.96
C LEU A 196 -10.98 15.85 -2.42
N ALA A 197 -11.43 14.98 -3.34
CA ALA A 197 -11.17 15.12 -4.76
C ALA A 197 -11.66 16.48 -5.30
N ALA A 198 -12.89 16.86 -4.96
CA ALA A 198 -13.46 18.15 -5.36
C ALA A 198 -12.67 19.34 -4.80
N ARG A 199 -12.29 19.31 -3.52
CA ARG A 199 -11.51 20.40 -2.90
C ARG A 199 -10.10 20.52 -3.48
N ARG A 200 -9.48 19.42 -3.81
CA ARG A 200 -8.16 19.44 -4.48
C ARG A 200 -8.23 20.01 -5.90
N ILE A 201 -9.26 19.64 -6.65
CA ILE A 201 -9.42 20.11 -8.05
C ILE A 201 -9.82 21.59 -8.07
N ILE A 202 -10.78 22.01 -7.21
CA ILE A 202 -11.37 23.36 -7.25
C ILE A 202 -10.51 24.37 -6.48
N PHE A 203 -9.97 23.98 -5.32
CA PHE A 203 -9.33 24.90 -4.38
C PHE A 203 -7.83 24.60 -4.15
N SER A 204 -7.26 23.62 -4.83
CA SER A 204 -5.87 23.15 -4.64
C SER A 204 -5.54 22.88 -3.15
N GLU A 205 -6.55 22.46 -2.35
CA GLU A 205 -6.37 22.20 -0.92
C GLU A 205 -5.36 21.06 -0.69
N SER A 206 -4.43 21.26 0.26
CA SER A 206 -3.43 20.23 0.57
C SER A 206 -4.07 19.04 1.31
N PHE A 207 -3.44 17.88 1.24
CA PHE A 207 -3.87 16.69 1.97
C PHE A 207 -3.85 16.95 3.49
N GLU A 208 -2.84 17.67 3.98
CA GLU A 208 -2.66 18.01 5.40
C GLU A 208 -3.81 18.90 5.91
N THR A 209 -4.12 19.96 5.16
CA THR A 209 -5.21 20.87 5.53
C THR A 209 -6.54 20.12 5.57
N PHE A 210 -6.79 19.28 4.58
CA PHE A 210 -8.02 18.46 4.54
C PHE A 210 -8.05 17.46 5.69
N SER A 211 -6.96 16.72 5.93
CA SER A 211 -6.82 15.73 7.01
C SER A 211 -7.07 16.35 8.38
N ALA A 212 -6.38 17.46 8.68
CA ALA A 212 -6.52 18.17 9.96
C ALA A 212 -7.99 18.62 10.19
N ARG A 213 -8.64 19.18 9.16
CA ARG A 213 -10.06 19.56 9.22
C ARG A 213 -10.99 18.39 9.47
N GLN A 214 -10.61 17.18 9.03
CA GLN A 214 -11.35 15.95 9.28
C GLN A 214 -10.93 15.24 10.58
N GLY A 215 -9.94 15.74 11.31
CA GLY A 215 -9.41 15.12 12.53
C GLY A 215 -8.65 13.83 12.26
N PHE A 216 -7.92 13.77 11.13
CA PHE A 216 -6.96 12.71 10.81
C PHE A 216 -5.53 13.24 10.89
N ASN A 217 -4.59 12.38 11.29
CA ASN A 217 -3.17 12.67 11.42
C ASN A 217 -2.33 12.04 10.29
N LEU A 218 -2.68 10.84 9.86
CA LEU A 218 -2.00 10.06 8.81
C LEU A 218 -2.83 9.88 7.55
N LEU A 219 -4.15 10.00 7.68
CA LEU A 219 -5.10 9.66 6.63
C LEU A 219 -5.87 10.89 6.14
N THR A 220 -6.43 10.79 4.93
CA THR A 220 -7.29 11.84 4.36
C THR A 220 -8.78 11.53 4.56
N ASP A 221 -9.19 10.28 4.40
CA ASP A 221 -10.59 9.84 4.40
C ASP A 221 -10.83 8.59 5.28
N GLY A 222 -9.82 8.18 6.02
CA GLY A 222 -9.83 6.98 6.85
C GLY A 222 -9.23 5.74 6.18
N VAL A 223 -8.79 5.86 4.91
CA VAL A 223 -8.10 4.82 4.13
C VAL A 223 -6.84 5.37 3.47
N HIS A 224 -7.00 6.48 2.72
CA HIS A 224 -5.92 7.06 1.91
C HIS A 224 -5.03 7.98 2.74
N LEU A 225 -3.78 8.10 2.32
CA LEU A 225 -2.72 8.74 3.11
C LEU A 225 -2.64 10.26 2.86
N ASN A 226 -2.35 11.02 3.91
CA ASN A 226 -1.74 12.33 3.76
C ASN A 226 -0.20 12.20 3.61
N SER A 227 0.52 13.32 3.54
CA SER A 227 1.97 13.28 3.32
C SER A 227 2.73 12.67 4.50
N ILE A 228 2.23 12.80 5.74
CA ILE A 228 2.85 12.17 6.91
C ILE A 228 2.73 10.64 6.79
N GLY A 229 1.50 10.14 6.54
CA GLY A 229 1.28 8.70 6.37
C GLY A 229 2.08 8.11 5.20
N ALA A 230 2.14 8.82 4.08
CA ALA A 230 2.96 8.41 2.92
C ALA A 230 4.46 8.43 3.25
N GLY A 231 4.92 9.44 4.01
CA GLY A 231 6.30 9.54 4.48
C GLY A 231 6.72 8.34 5.34
N LEU A 232 5.86 7.88 6.25
CA LEU A 232 6.16 6.70 7.08
C LEU A 232 6.34 5.42 6.23
N ILE A 233 5.58 5.25 5.15
CA ILE A 233 5.81 4.12 4.21
C ILE A 233 7.13 4.29 3.48
N ALA A 234 7.40 5.52 2.99
CA ALA A 234 8.65 5.81 2.29
C ALA A 234 9.87 5.53 3.17
N ASP A 235 9.84 5.92 4.44
CA ASP A 235 10.93 5.71 5.38
C ASP A 235 11.21 4.21 5.61
N GLU A 236 10.16 3.39 5.82
CA GLU A 236 10.33 1.95 6.01
C GLU A 236 10.85 1.26 4.73
N LEU A 237 10.36 1.67 3.55
CA LEU A 237 10.84 1.11 2.28
C LEU A 237 12.28 1.60 1.96
N GLU A 238 12.62 2.84 2.29
CA GLU A 238 13.97 3.37 2.17
C GLU A 238 14.97 2.59 3.03
N ASN A 239 14.63 2.31 4.29
CA ASN A 239 15.47 1.50 5.18
C ASN A 239 15.77 0.13 4.57
N PHE A 240 14.74 -0.52 4.03
CA PHE A 240 14.91 -1.79 3.33
C PHE A 240 15.82 -1.65 2.09
N LEU A 241 15.57 -0.65 1.23
CA LEU A 241 16.33 -0.45 -0.01
C LEU A 241 17.81 -0.11 0.25
N ARG A 242 18.09 0.68 1.30
CA ARG A 242 19.49 0.99 1.69
C ARG A 242 20.25 -0.23 2.19
N ALA A 243 19.57 -1.20 2.75
CA ALA A 243 20.17 -2.46 3.21
C ALA A 243 20.42 -3.46 2.04
N GLN A 244 19.92 -3.20 0.83
CA GLN A 244 20.20 -4.06 -0.32
C GLN A 244 21.61 -3.84 -0.84
N PRO A 245 22.31 -4.89 -1.28
CA PRO A 245 23.64 -4.77 -1.89
C PRO A 245 23.57 -3.87 -3.13
N SER A 246 24.64 -3.12 -3.34
CA SER A 246 24.82 -2.23 -4.49
C SER A 246 24.84 -2.99 -5.79
#